data_fa12a5889e8b671f8b435b7599588902
#
_entry.id   fa12a5889e8b671f8b435b7599588902
#
_cell.length_a   1.000
_cell.length_b   1.000
_cell.length_c   1.000
_cell.angle_alpha   90.00
_cell.angle_beta   90.00
_cell.angle_gamma   90.00
#
_symmetry.space_group_name_H-M   'P 1'
#
loop_
_entity.id
_entity.type
_entity.pdbx_description
1 polymer ?
#
loop_
_entity_poly.entity_id
_entity_poly.type
_entity_poly.pdbx_seq_one_letter_code
_entity_poly.pdbx_strand_id
1 'polypeptide(L)'
;MKGVEILSRDGTARCGRLTVDDHVLLTPAATDTTRLYPALCSRSGSNIPALEDPEFVSLFLVRDGEQPVPLHIHAPFPIQPGETVITPNWHTLLSRPRDFCQFLDGLKASVPPDTCWYLPGAALPENAAILVHAGFDLFDYIATDLATAQGRFCLPDGQYPESVMGDGLCSCQGCMTGDLLLHNRAALDQELARIRRRIRDGTFREFLDGRCRTKPEYVSIMRHIEQSDRMEQNTP
;
A
#
# COMPACT_ATOMS: atom_id res chain seq x y z
N MET A 1 -19.38 12.66 3.28
CA MET A 1 -18.02 13.10 2.87
C MET A 1 -17.12 11.91 3.10
N LYS A 2 -16.39 11.54 2.10
CA LYS A 2 -15.56 10.36 2.08
C LYS A 2 -14.12 10.82 2.12
N GLY A 3 -13.38 10.34 3.09
CA GLY A 3 -11.99 10.72 3.30
C GLY A 3 -11.37 9.88 4.40
N VAL A 4 -10.07 9.99 4.55
CA VAL A 4 -9.36 9.37 5.66
C VAL A 4 -9.38 10.30 6.85
N GLU A 5 -10.09 9.93 7.91
CA GLU A 5 -9.93 10.55 9.22
C GLU A 5 -8.67 9.98 9.88
N ILE A 6 -7.65 10.80 10.07
CA ILE A 6 -6.39 10.34 10.68
C ILE A 6 -6.58 10.23 12.20
N LEU A 7 -6.35 9.05 12.74
CA LEU A 7 -6.50 8.73 14.16
C LEU A 7 -5.16 8.78 14.93
N SER A 8 -4.06 8.38 14.29
CA SER A 8 -2.72 8.41 14.87
C SER A 8 -1.63 8.44 13.79
N ARG A 9 -0.45 8.94 14.16
CA ARG A 9 0.75 8.99 13.32
C ARG A 9 1.97 8.50 14.09
N ASP A 10 2.93 7.91 13.35
CA ASP A 10 4.27 7.62 13.82
C ASP A 10 5.22 7.89 12.66
N GLY A 11 5.86 9.07 12.66
CA GLY A 11 6.56 9.61 11.49
C GLY A 11 5.60 9.85 10.31
N THR A 12 5.96 9.37 9.13
CA THR A 12 5.13 9.42 7.92
C THR A 12 3.96 8.44 7.94
N ALA A 13 4.12 7.32 8.67
CA ALA A 13 3.09 6.31 8.78
C ALA A 13 1.88 6.82 9.56
N ARG A 14 0.70 6.46 9.11
CA ARG A 14 -0.56 6.88 9.74
C ARG A 14 -1.57 5.75 9.86
N CYS A 15 -2.36 5.81 10.90
CA CYS A 15 -3.59 5.04 11.02
C CYS A 15 -4.79 5.97 10.87
N GLY A 16 -5.80 5.52 10.16
CA GLY A 16 -6.99 6.31 9.92
C GLY A 16 -8.26 5.48 9.84
N ARG A 17 -9.34 6.18 9.61
CA ARG A 17 -10.64 5.62 9.28
C ARG A 17 -11.03 6.12 7.90
N LEU A 18 -11.09 5.22 6.93
CA LEU A 18 -11.62 5.49 5.60
C LEU A 18 -13.10 5.16 5.59
N THR A 19 -13.92 6.14 5.21
CA THR A 19 -15.35 5.93 5.00
C THR A 19 -15.64 6.03 3.51
N VAL A 20 -16.14 4.95 2.92
CA VAL A 20 -16.61 4.89 1.52
C VAL A 20 -18.04 4.35 1.55
N ASP A 21 -18.99 5.19 1.19
CA ASP A 21 -20.43 4.92 1.35
C ASP A 21 -20.77 4.51 2.80
N ASP A 22 -21.37 3.34 3.00
CA ASP A 22 -21.71 2.78 4.30
C ASP A 22 -20.59 1.89 4.88
N HIS A 23 -19.45 1.81 4.19
CA HIS A 23 -18.31 0.99 4.62
C HIS A 23 -17.28 1.83 5.38
N VAL A 24 -16.90 1.34 6.56
CA VAL A 24 -15.84 1.93 7.37
C VAL A 24 -14.67 0.96 7.44
N LEU A 25 -13.49 1.42 7.03
CA LEU A 25 -12.27 0.63 7.01
C LEU A 25 -11.19 1.32 7.85
N LEU A 26 -10.55 0.57 8.75
CA LEU A 26 -9.38 1.08 9.50
C LEU A 26 -8.12 0.92 8.66
N THR A 27 -7.50 2.03 8.28
CA THR A 27 -6.27 2.05 7.49
C THR A 27 -4.99 2.06 8.35
N PRO A 28 -3.86 1.56 7.84
CA PRO A 28 -3.69 0.88 6.57
C PRO A 28 -4.42 -0.45 6.49
N ALA A 29 -4.98 -0.78 5.33
CA ALA A 29 -5.79 -1.98 5.13
C ALA A 29 -5.67 -2.56 3.73
N ALA A 30 -5.83 -3.89 3.62
CA ALA A 30 -6.13 -4.54 2.36
C ALA A 30 -7.63 -4.87 2.30
N THR A 31 -8.19 -4.75 1.10
CA THR A 31 -9.62 -5.02 0.87
C THR A 31 -9.85 -5.39 -0.58
N ASP A 32 -11.03 -5.93 -0.84
CA ASP A 32 -11.54 -6.03 -2.20
C ASP A 32 -11.99 -4.63 -2.65
N THR A 33 -11.08 -3.94 -3.35
CA THR A 33 -11.32 -2.57 -3.81
C THR A 33 -12.44 -2.45 -4.82
N THR A 34 -12.83 -3.55 -5.48
CA THR A 34 -13.97 -3.57 -6.39
C THR A 34 -15.27 -3.32 -5.65
N ARG A 35 -15.34 -3.65 -4.36
CA ARG A 35 -16.48 -3.36 -3.49
C ARG A 35 -16.52 -1.91 -3.03
N LEU A 36 -15.36 -1.27 -2.84
CA LEU A 36 -15.27 0.13 -2.44
C LEU A 36 -15.43 1.08 -3.63
N TYR A 37 -14.91 0.69 -4.78
CA TYR A 37 -14.88 1.50 -5.98
C TYR A 37 -15.41 0.69 -7.19
N PRO A 38 -16.73 0.45 -7.29
CA PRO A 38 -17.31 -0.36 -8.37
C PRO A 38 -16.95 0.16 -9.78
N ALA A 39 -16.72 1.46 -9.93
CA ALA A 39 -16.28 2.06 -11.18
C ALA A 39 -14.91 1.57 -11.66
N LEU A 40 -14.05 1.07 -10.78
CA LEU A 40 -12.78 0.44 -11.16
C LEU A 40 -13.00 -0.91 -11.84
N CYS A 41 -14.07 -1.63 -11.47
CA CYS A 41 -14.42 -2.93 -12.08
C CYS A 41 -14.92 -2.80 -13.51
N SER A 42 -15.72 -1.79 -13.81
CA SER A 42 -16.32 -1.63 -15.14
C SER A 42 -15.27 -1.35 -16.22
N ARG A 43 -14.07 -0.91 -15.83
CA ARG A 43 -12.91 -0.72 -16.70
C ARG A 43 -12.01 -1.96 -16.80
N SER A 44 -12.05 -2.87 -15.86
CA SER A 44 -11.21 -4.08 -15.86
C SER A 44 -11.55 -5.08 -16.97
N GLY A 45 -12.61 -4.81 -17.75
CA GLY A 45 -12.93 -5.60 -18.93
C GLY A 45 -11.87 -5.57 -20.03
N SER A 46 -10.88 -4.68 -20.04
CA SER A 46 -9.73 -4.74 -20.95
C SER A 46 -8.69 -3.62 -20.88
N ASN A 47 -8.91 -2.55 -20.12
CA ASN A 47 -8.00 -1.39 -20.19
C ASN A 47 -7.77 -0.76 -18.81
N ILE A 48 -7.17 -1.48 -17.89
CA ILE A 48 -6.11 -0.86 -17.09
C ILE A 48 -5.07 -0.50 -18.15
N PRO A 49 -4.76 0.81 -18.40
CA PRO A 49 -3.69 1.18 -19.30
C PRO A 49 -2.50 0.32 -18.95
N ALA A 50 -1.91 -0.33 -19.94
CA ALA A 50 -0.90 -1.34 -19.69
C ALA A 50 0.05 -0.76 -18.65
N LEU A 51 0.18 -1.42 -17.52
CA LEU A 51 1.06 -1.05 -16.41
C LEU A 51 2.54 -0.94 -16.86
N GLU A 52 2.78 -1.13 -18.14
CA GLU A 52 4.05 -1.21 -18.83
C GLU A 52 4.40 0.04 -19.66
N ASP A 53 3.49 1.04 -19.75
CA ASP A 53 3.84 2.26 -20.46
C ASP A 53 4.70 3.16 -19.55
N PRO A 54 6.03 3.28 -19.81
CA PRO A 54 6.93 4.09 -18.99
C PRO A 54 6.60 5.60 -19.04
N GLU A 55 5.80 6.05 -19.99
CA GLU A 55 5.32 7.43 -20.06
C GLU A 55 4.07 7.64 -19.18
N PHE A 56 3.43 6.57 -18.73
CA PHE A 56 2.26 6.61 -17.88
C PHE A 56 2.63 6.54 -16.40
N VAL A 57 3.29 7.54 -15.88
CA VAL A 57 3.26 7.81 -14.44
C VAL A 57 1.94 8.55 -14.16
N SER A 58 0.83 7.89 -14.43
CA SER A 58 -0.50 8.44 -14.23
C SER A 58 -0.99 8.02 -12.85
N LEU A 59 -1.29 9.02 -12.04
CA LEU A 59 -2.15 8.83 -10.90
C LEU A 59 -3.61 8.79 -11.39
N PHE A 60 -4.45 8.04 -10.71
CA PHE A 60 -5.88 8.10 -10.95
C PHE A 60 -6.57 8.69 -9.72
N LEU A 61 -7.40 9.70 -9.93
CA LEU A 61 -8.28 10.22 -8.91
C LEU A 61 -9.63 9.50 -9.00
N VAL A 62 -10.11 9.00 -7.87
CA VAL A 62 -11.44 8.41 -7.77
C VAL A 62 -12.33 9.38 -6.99
N ARG A 63 -13.39 9.82 -7.64
CA ARG A 63 -14.48 10.59 -7.05
C ARG A 63 -15.73 9.73 -6.98
N ASP A 64 -16.59 10.04 -6.02
CA ASP A 64 -17.84 9.35 -5.83
C ASP A 64 -18.71 9.33 -7.07
N GLY A 65 -19.12 8.14 -7.52
CA GLY A 65 -20.01 7.94 -8.64
C GLY A 65 -19.42 8.31 -10.02
N GLU A 66 -18.16 8.75 -10.06
CA GLU A 66 -17.49 9.15 -11.30
C GLU A 66 -16.49 8.07 -11.75
N GLN A 67 -16.18 8.09 -13.05
CA GLN A 67 -15.10 7.27 -13.60
C GLN A 67 -13.76 7.80 -13.10
N PRO A 68 -12.77 6.91 -12.83
CA PRO A 68 -11.43 7.33 -12.45
C PRO A 68 -10.83 8.30 -13.48
N VAL A 69 -10.37 9.45 -13.00
CA VAL A 69 -9.74 10.48 -13.83
C VAL A 69 -8.23 10.28 -13.80
N PRO A 70 -7.57 10.10 -14.94
CA PRO A 70 -6.11 10.02 -14.98
C PRO A 70 -5.50 11.38 -14.60
N LEU A 71 -4.52 11.34 -13.69
CA LEU A 71 -3.73 12.50 -13.30
C LEU A 71 -2.30 12.35 -13.79
N HIS A 72 -1.75 13.39 -14.39
CA HIS A 72 -0.33 13.46 -14.69
C HIS A 72 0.40 14.13 -13.54
N ILE A 73 1.48 13.54 -13.04
CA ILE A 73 2.30 14.11 -11.94
C ILE A 73 2.80 15.52 -12.26
N HIS A 74 2.96 15.84 -13.55
CA HIS A 74 3.46 17.15 -14.02
C HIS A 74 2.35 18.14 -14.38
N ALA A 75 1.08 17.73 -14.35
CA ALA A 75 -0.05 18.62 -14.60
C ALA A 75 -0.81 18.80 -13.29
N PRO A 76 -0.81 19.99 -12.68
CA PRO A 76 -1.53 20.23 -11.45
C PRO A 76 -3.05 20.02 -11.67
N PHE A 77 -3.58 18.99 -11.07
CA PHE A 77 -5.01 18.76 -10.99
C PHE A 77 -5.45 19.09 -9.56
N PRO A 78 -6.53 19.83 -9.35
CA PRO A 78 -6.98 20.18 -8.00
C PRO A 78 -7.54 18.93 -7.32
N ILE A 79 -6.67 18.24 -6.58
CA ILE A 79 -7.07 17.15 -5.68
C ILE A 79 -7.64 17.79 -4.43
N GLN A 80 -8.84 17.38 -4.03
CA GLN A 80 -9.46 17.91 -2.82
C GLN A 80 -9.16 17.00 -1.62
N PRO A 81 -9.06 17.56 -0.42
CA PRO A 81 -8.97 16.77 0.80
C PRO A 81 -10.06 15.71 0.86
N GLY A 82 -9.69 14.50 1.26
CA GLY A 82 -10.61 13.38 1.36
C GLY A 82 -10.83 12.55 0.09
N GLU A 83 -10.24 12.94 -1.03
CA GLU A 83 -10.25 12.12 -2.24
C GLU A 83 -9.26 10.94 -2.13
N THR A 84 -9.44 9.92 -2.98
CA THR A 84 -8.53 8.77 -3.05
C THR A 84 -7.70 8.86 -4.32
N VAL A 85 -6.37 8.77 -4.17
CA VAL A 85 -5.43 8.73 -5.28
C VAL A 85 -4.91 7.31 -5.46
N ILE A 86 -4.97 6.82 -6.69
CA ILE A 86 -4.47 5.49 -7.07
C ILE A 86 -3.13 5.64 -7.77
N THR A 87 -2.15 4.84 -7.37
CA THR A 87 -0.78 4.86 -7.90
C THR A 87 -0.44 3.53 -8.59
N PRO A 88 -0.72 3.37 -9.89
CA PRO A 88 -0.71 2.05 -10.54
C PRO A 88 0.69 1.46 -10.81
N ASN A 89 1.74 2.25 -10.97
CA ASN A 89 3.04 1.80 -11.51
C ASN A 89 4.09 1.42 -10.45
N TRP A 90 3.67 0.99 -9.27
CA TRP A 90 4.55 0.72 -8.14
C TRP A 90 5.59 -0.38 -8.37
N HIS A 91 5.25 -1.46 -9.10
CA HIS A 91 6.09 -2.66 -9.20
C HIS A 91 7.39 -2.42 -9.97
N THR A 92 7.40 -1.55 -10.97
CA THR A 92 8.62 -1.11 -11.64
C THR A 92 9.43 -0.15 -10.78
N LEU A 93 8.78 0.66 -9.95
CA LEU A 93 9.41 1.67 -9.11
C LEU A 93 10.03 1.06 -7.85
N LEU A 94 9.34 0.14 -7.17
CA LEU A 94 9.82 -0.44 -5.91
C LEU A 94 11.13 -1.24 -6.08
N SER A 95 11.34 -1.86 -7.25
CA SER A 95 12.61 -2.50 -7.60
C SER A 95 13.76 -1.52 -7.86
N ARG A 96 13.46 -0.22 -7.97
CA ARG A 96 14.40 0.87 -8.21
C ARG A 96 14.25 1.94 -7.12
N PRO A 97 14.92 1.79 -5.98
CA PRO A 97 14.71 2.66 -4.81
C PRO A 97 14.81 4.16 -5.12
N ARG A 98 15.73 4.56 -5.99
CA ARG A 98 15.90 5.97 -6.37
C ARG A 98 14.67 6.51 -7.11
N ASP A 99 14.17 5.76 -8.09
CA ASP A 99 13.01 6.18 -8.91
C ASP A 99 11.75 6.20 -8.02
N PHE A 100 11.63 5.23 -7.12
CA PHE A 100 10.55 5.18 -6.14
C PHE A 100 10.58 6.39 -5.20
N CYS A 101 11.74 6.77 -4.70
CA CYS A 101 11.90 7.95 -3.85
C CYS A 101 11.54 9.24 -4.59
N GLN A 102 12.01 9.43 -5.82
CA GLN A 102 11.64 10.60 -6.64
C GLN A 102 10.13 10.66 -6.91
N PHE A 103 9.52 9.51 -7.16
CA PHE A 103 8.08 9.41 -7.32
C PHE A 103 7.34 9.82 -6.03
N LEU A 104 7.79 9.34 -4.85
CA LEU A 104 7.20 9.71 -3.56
C LEU A 104 7.31 11.20 -3.28
N ASP A 105 8.46 11.82 -3.56
CA ASP A 105 8.66 13.26 -3.39
C ASP A 105 7.70 14.06 -4.28
N GLY A 106 7.54 13.66 -5.55
CA GLY A 106 6.57 14.26 -6.45
C GLY A 106 5.12 14.08 -5.99
N LEU A 107 4.78 12.90 -5.47
CA LEU A 107 3.46 12.59 -4.94
C LEU A 107 3.14 13.45 -3.71
N LYS A 108 4.07 13.52 -2.74
CA LYS A 108 3.92 14.37 -1.54
C LYS A 108 3.76 15.85 -1.87
N ALA A 109 4.51 16.35 -2.86
CA ALA A 109 4.43 17.75 -3.29
C ALA A 109 3.11 18.09 -4.01
N SER A 110 2.43 17.10 -4.60
CA SER A 110 1.26 17.32 -5.47
C SER A 110 -0.06 16.96 -4.82
N VAL A 111 -0.04 16.12 -3.77
CA VAL A 111 -1.25 15.53 -3.18
C VAL A 111 -1.46 16.04 -1.75
N PRO A 112 -2.66 16.55 -1.40
CA PRO A 112 -2.96 16.96 -0.04
C PRO A 112 -2.68 15.85 1.00
N PRO A 113 -2.17 16.19 2.20
CA PRO A 113 -1.70 15.20 3.17
C PRO A 113 -2.79 14.31 3.78
N ASP A 114 -4.05 14.67 3.66
CA ASP A 114 -5.22 13.91 4.13
C ASP A 114 -5.92 13.11 3.03
N THR A 115 -5.33 13.07 1.84
CA THR A 115 -5.78 12.22 0.73
C THR A 115 -5.47 10.75 1.01
N CYS A 116 -6.39 9.85 0.72
CA CYS A 116 -6.16 8.40 0.77
C CYS A 116 -5.27 7.96 -0.39
N TRP A 117 -4.20 7.23 -0.11
CA TRP A 117 -3.32 6.69 -1.15
C TRP A 117 -3.55 5.18 -1.29
N TYR A 118 -4.06 4.78 -2.45
CA TYR A 118 -4.28 3.40 -2.81
C TYR A 118 -3.21 2.90 -3.77
N LEU A 119 -2.59 1.78 -3.41
CA LEU A 119 -1.54 1.13 -4.18
C LEU A 119 -1.99 -0.28 -4.61
N PRO A 120 -2.55 -0.42 -5.83
CA PRO A 120 -3.08 -1.69 -6.30
C PRO A 120 -1.98 -2.71 -6.60
N GLY A 121 -2.25 -3.96 -6.28
CA GLY A 121 -1.41 -5.10 -6.64
C GLY A 121 -0.01 -5.13 -6.03
N ALA A 122 0.23 -4.38 -4.93
CA ALA A 122 1.57 -4.16 -4.40
C ALA A 122 1.87 -4.91 -3.12
N ALA A 123 0.89 -4.97 -2.23
CA ALA A 123 1.14 -5.33 -0.86
C ALA A 123 1.27 -6.85 -0.67
N LEU A 124 2.39 -7.22 -0.08
CA LEU A 124 2.70 -8.53 0.46
C LEU A 124 3.06 -8.38 1.95
N PRO A 125 2.96 -9.41 2.78
CA PRO A 125 3.35 -9.31 4.19
C PRO A 125 4.77 -8.76 4.38
N GLU A 126 5.69 -9.11 3.49
CA GLU A 126 7.12 -8.74 3.57
C GLU A 126 7.41 -7.27 3.24
N ASN A 127 6.55 -6.59 2.47
CA ASN A 127 6.76 -5.20 2.04
C ASN A 127 5.74 -4.22 2.62
N ALA A 128 4.69 -4.70 3.29
CA ALA A 128 3.61 -3.85 3.80
C ALA A 128 4.13 -2.72 4.72
N ALA A 129 5.14 -2.99 5.54
CA ALA A 129 5.67 -1.99 6.47
C ALA A 129 6.34 -0.81 5.74
N ILE A 130 7.16 -1.07 4.71
CA ILE A 130 7.82 0.00 3.96
C ILE A 130 6.82 0.79 3.10
N LEU A 131 5.79 0.14 2.57
CA LEU A 131 4.74 0.80 1.80
C LEU A 131 3.89 1.72 2.68
N VAL A 132 3.55 1.29 3.90
CA VAL A 132 2.86 2.15 4.88
C VAL A 132 3.75 3.30 5.32
N HIS A 133 5.06 3.07 5.52
CA HIS A 133 6.01 4.14 5.80
C HIS A 133 6.10 5.16 4.65
N ALA A 134 5.96 4.71 3.42
CA ALA A 134 5.90 5.58 2.24
C ALA A 134 4.63 6.45 2.18
N GLY A 135 3.60 6.15 2.99
CA GLY A 135 2.37 6.93 3.11
C GLY A 135 1.14 6.27 2.49
N PHE A 136 1.23 5.04 2.00
CA PHE A 136 0.09 4.33 1.44
C PHE A 136 -0.87 3.81 2.52
N ASP A 137 -2.16 3.99 2.28
CA ASP A 137 -3.23 3.68 3.24
C ASP A 137 -4.04 2.45 2.84
N LEU A 138 -4.25 2.26 1.53
CA LEU A 138 -5.14 1.25 1.00
C LEU A 138 -4.41 0.32 0.04
N PHE A 139 -4.68 -0.95 0.18
CA PHE A 139 -4.14 -2.05 -0.62
C PHE A 139 -5.25 -3.02 -1.03
N ASP A 140 -4.91 -3.96 -1.90
CA ASP A 140 -5.77 -5.08 -2.29
C ASP A 140 -5.05 -6.43 -2.07
N TYR A 141 -5.70 -7.52 -2.51
CA TYR A 141 -5.14 -8.86 -2.41
C TYR A 141 -4.51 -9.37 -3.72
N ILE A 142 -4.41 -8.54 -4.76
CA ILE A 142 -3.93 -8.97 -6.08
C ILE A 142 -2.51 -9.56 -6.00
N ALA A 143 -1.60 -8.93 -5.25
CA ALA A 143 -0.23 -9.44 -5.09
C ALA A 143 -0.20 -10.78 -4.35
N THR A 144 -1.01 -10.94 -3.30
CA THR A 144 -1.11 -12.22 -2.55
C THR A 144 -1.75 -13.32 -3.39
N ASP A 145 -2.76 -12.98 -4.20
CA ASP A 145 -3.43 -13.91 -5.08
C ASP A 145 -2.51 -14.37 -6.22
N LEU A 146 -1.71 -13.44 -6.76
CA LEU A 146 -0.67 -13.77 -7.75
C LEU A 146 0.42 -14.68 -7.16
N ALA A 147 0.88 -14.37 -5.93
CA ALA A 147 1.82 -15.23 -5.21
C ALA A 147 1.25 -16.64 -5.00
N THR A 148 -0.04 -16.72 -4.64
CA THR A 148 -0.74 -18.01 -4.52
C THR A 148 -0.77 -18.77 -5.83
N ALA A 149 -1.10 -18.13 -6.94
CA ALA A 149 -1.10 -18.76 -8.27
C ALA A 149 0.29 -19.26 -8.71
N GLN A 150 1.35 -18.67 -8.12
CA GLN A 150 2.75 -19.09 -8.32
C GLN A 150 3.24 -20.15 -7.31
N GLY A 151 2.37 -20.68 -6.44
CA GLY A 151 2.72 -21.63 -5.39
C GLY A 151 3.66 -21.01 -4.33
N ARG A 152 3.48 -19.72 -4.00
CA ARG A 152 4.26 -18.98 -3.01
C ARG A 152 3.51 -18.81 -1.70
N PHE A 153 4.14 -19.27 -0.64
CA PHE A 153 3.71 -19.11 0.74
C PHE A 153 4.29 -17.81 1.31
N CYS A 154 3.44 -16.83 1.60
CA CYS A 154 3.85 -15.47 1.97
C CYS A 154 3.96 -15.31 3.49
N LEU A 155 5.13 -14.90 3.97
CA LEU A 155 5.38 -14.54 5.36
C LEU A 155 5.97 -13.11 5.45
N PRO A 156 5.99 -12.49 6.63
CA PRO A 156 6.54 -11.15 6.82
C PRO A 156 8.05 -11.02 6.54
N ASP A 157 8.79 -12.11 6.51
CA ASP A 157 10.23 -12.16 6.23
C ASP A 157 10.55 -12.55 4.78
N GLY A 158 9.55 -13.02 4.01
CA GLY A 158 9.73 -13.37 2.61
C GLY A 158 8.67 -14.30 2.05
N GLN A 159 8.93 -14.76 0.82
CA GLN A 159 8.10 -15.73 0.12
C GLN A 159 8.84 -17.07 0.02
N TYR A 160 8.14 -18.13 0.30
CA TYR A 160 8.65 -19.51 0.31
C TYR A 160 7.86 -20.38 -0.67
N PRO A 161 8.39 -21.55 -1.08
CA PRO A 161 7.60 -22.52 -1.80
C PRO A 161 6.41 -23.01 -0.95
N GLU A 162 5.27 -23.29 -1.59
CA GLU A 162 4.06 -23.82 -0.90
C GLU A 162 4.35 -25.08 -0.06
N SER A 163 5.34 -25.86 -0.45
CA SER A 163 5.72 -27.09 0.26
C SER A 163 6.09 -26.88 1.73
N VAL A 164 6.51 -25.68 2.14
CA VAL A 164 6.84 -25.37 3.54
C VAL A 164 5.61 -25.03 4.40
N MET A 165 4.42 -25.01 3.81
CA MET A 165 3.18 -24.67 4.52
C MET A 165 2.90 -25.62 5.70
N GLY A 166 3.35 -26.88 5.59
CA GLY A 166 3.23 -27.89 6.64
C GLY A 166 4.27 -27.82 7.77
N ASP A 167 5.29 -26.97 7.66
CA ASP A 167 6.44 -26.93 8.59
C ASP A 167 6.15 -26.20 9.92
N GLY A 168 4.89 -25.80 10.17
CA GLY A 168 4.51 -25.15 11.42
C GLY A 168 4.92 -23.68 11.54
N LEU A 169 5.33 -23.04 10.44
CA LEU A 169 5.75 -21.63 10.40
C LEU A 169 4.58 -20.66 10.66
N CYS A 170 3.34 -21.11 10.45
CA CYS A 170 2.11 -20.37 10.71
C CYS A 170 1.01 -21.30 11.16
N SER A 171 0.13 -20.81 12.04
CA SER A 171 -1.02 -21.56 12.59
C SER A 171 -2.37 -20.94 12.22
N CYS A 172 -2.45 -20.16 11.14
CA CYS A 172 -3.71 -19.60 10.67
C CYS A 172 -4.65 -20.68 10.10
N GLN A 173 -5.89 -20.33 9.89
CA GLN A 173 -6.89 -21.26 9.35
C GLN A 173 -6.45 -21.82 7.98
N GLY A 174 -5.85 -20.99 7.09
CA GLY A 174 -5.32 -21.45 5.81
C GLY A 174 -4.29 -22.56 5.96
N CYS A 175 -3.35 -22.43 6.92
CA CYS A 175 -2.36 -23.47 7.21
C CYS A 175 -2.99 -24.75 7.76
N MET A 176 -4.00 -24.62 8.62
CA MET A 176 -4.70 -25.78 9.17
C MET A 176 -5.53 -26.55 8.14
N THR A 177 -6.02 -25.87 7.11
CA THR A 177 -6.85 -26.48 6.05
C THR A 177 -6.09 -26.78 4.77
N GLY A 178 -4.81 -26.38 4.65
CA GLY A 178 -4.04 -26.49 3.41
C GLY A 178 -4.47 -25.51 2.31
N ASP A 179 -5.10 -24.39 2.68
CA ASP A 179 -5.56 -23.36 1.76
C ASP A 179 -4.55 -22.21 1.69
N LEU A 180 -3.71 -22.23 0.65
CA LEU A 180 -2.66 -21.24 0.43
C LEU A 180 -3.23 -19.83 0.19
N LEU A 181 -4.37 -19.71 -0.52
CA LEU A 181 -5.01 -18.43 -0.78
C LEU A 181 -5.50 -17.78 0.51
N LEU A 182 -6.18 -18.58 1.33
CA LEU A 182 -6.66 -18.13 2.64
C LEU A 182 -5.49 -17.72 3.54
N HIS A 183 -4.38 -18.50 3.52
CA HIS A 183 -3.17 -18.14 4.28
C HIS A 183 -2.58 -16.82 3.82
N ASN A 184 -2.31 -16.64 2.53
CA ASN A 184 -1.62 -15.46 2.01
C ASN A 184 -2.40 -14.17 2.26
N ARG A 185 -3.71 -14.19 2.08
CA ARG A 185 -4.57 -13.04 2.42
C ARG A 185 -4.58 -12.76 3.92
N ALA A 186 -4.75 -13.80 4.75
CA ALA A 186 -4.72 -13.66 6.21
C ALA A 186 -3.36 -13.15 6.73
N ALA A 187 -2.25 -13.56 6.12
CA ALA A 187 -0.91 -13.11 6.47
C ALA A 187 -0.75 -11.60 6.21
N LEU A 188 -1.25 -11.09 5.09
CA LEU A 188 -1.26 -9.66 4.79
C LEU A 188 -2.13 -8.89 5.80
N ASP A 189 -3.35 -9.35 6.07
CA ASP A 189 -4.26 -8.72 7.03
C ASP A 189 -3.66 -8.64 8.43
N GLN A 190 -3.02 -9.72 8.88
CA GLN A 190 -2.35 -9.78 10.17
C GLN A 190 -1.16 -8.81 10.24
N GLU A 191 -0.37 -8.70 9.17
CA GLU A 191 0.75 -7.77 9.13
C GLU A 191 0.26 -6.32 9.15
N LEU A 192 -0.76 -5.97 8.38
CA LEU A 192 -1.38 -4.64 8.42
C LEU A 192 -2.01 -4.33 9.79
N ALA A 193 -2.60 -5.31 10.45
CA ALA A 193 -3.10 -5.15 11.81
C ALA A 193 -1.96 -4.90 12.82
N ARG A 194 -0.82 -5.58 12.68
CA ARG A 194 0.39 -5.33 13.49
C ARG A 194 0.93 -3.92 13.25
N ILE A 195 1.01 -3.49 11.98
CA ILE A 195 1.44 -2.15 11.60
C ILE A 195 0.53 -1.09 12.25
N ARG A 196 -0.80 -1.21 12.13
CA ARG A 196 -1.74 -0.29 12.79
C ARG A 196 -1.51 -0.22 14.30
N ARG A 197 -1.24 -1.34 14.94
CA ARG A 197 -0.94 -1.38 16.37
C ARG A 197 0.36 -0.63 16.67
N ARG A 198 1.43 -0.90 15.92
CA ARG A 198 2.74 -0.26 16.12
C ARG A 198 2.69 1.25 15.93
N ILE A 199 1.92 1.73 14.96
CA ILE A 199 1.70 3.17 14.77
C ILE A 199 0.97 3.78 15.97
N ARG A 200 -0.07 3.15 16.50
CA ARG A 200 -0.80 3.64 17.67
C ARG A 200 0.05 3.63 18.94
N ASP A 201 0.93 2.65 19.08
CA ASP A 201 1.79 2.48 20.25
C ASP A 201 3.07 3.36 20.14
N GLY A 202 3.32 4.07 19.02
CA GLY A 202 4.53 4.89 18.78
C GLY A 202 5.80 4.06 18.63
N THR A 203 5.69 2.80 18.19
CA THR A 203 6.81 1.85 18.05
C THR A 203 6.97 1.34 16.61
N PHE A 204 6.35 2.04 15.66
CA PHE A 204 6.37 1.61 14.27
C PHE A 204 7.77 1.72 13.65
N ARG A 205 8.55 2.75 14.03
CA ARG A 205 9.91 2.93 13.50
C ARG A 205 10.83 1.74 13.83
N GLU A 206 10.80 1.22 15.06
CA GLU A 206 11.58 0.04 15.47
C GLU A 206 11.10 -1.22 14.73
N PHE A 207 9.80 -1.35 14.57
CA PHE A 207 9.18 -2.45 13.82
C PHE A 207 9.63 -2.43 12.36
N LEU A 208 9.62 -1.26 11.71
CA LEU A 208 10.05 -1.06 10.33
C LEU A 208 11.53 -1.42 10.15
N ASP A 209 12.41 -0.98 11.06
CA ASP A 209 13.83 -1.36 11.05
C ASP A 209 14.00 -2.88 11.03
N GLY A 210 13.24 -3.59 11.86
CA GLY A 210 13.26 -5.05 11.88
C GLY A 210 12.86 -5.68 10.56
N ARG A 211 11.85 -5.10 9.88
CA ARG A 211 11.33 -5.58 8.59
C ARG A 211 12.28 -5.29 7.42
N CYS A 212 12.92 -4.13 7.43
CA CYS A 212 13.80 -3.71 6.33
C CYS A 212 15.22 -4.27 6.43
N ARG A 213 15.63 -4.80 7.58
CA ARG A 213 17.03 -5.15 7.87
C ARG A 213 17.67 -6.08 6.84
N THR A 214 16.92 -6.99 6.26
CA THR A 214 17.42 -7.98 5.28
C THR A 214 17.28 -7.53 3.83
N LYS A 215 16.71 -6.33 3.59
CA LYS A 215 16.40 -5.82 2.24
C LYS A 215 17.03 -4.44 2.05
N PRO A 216 18.24 -4.36 1.47
CA PRO A 216 18.97 -3.10 1.30
C PRO A 216 18.18 -2.02 0.55
N GLU A 217 17.34 -2.42 -0.42
CA GLU A 217 16.46 -1.53 -1.16
C GLU A 217 15.46 -0.82 -0.23
N TYR A 218 14.88 -1.52 0.73
CA TYR A 218 13.93 -0.94 1.68
C TYR A 218 14.63 -0.02 2.69
N VAL A 219 15.84 -0.37 3.10
CA VAL A 219 16.68 0.51 3.95
C VAL A 219 16.97 1.83 3.23
N SER A 220 17.25 1.78 1.92
CA SER A 220 17.49 2.98 1.12
C SER A 220 16.26 3.87 1.02
N ILE A 221 15.09 3.30 0.76
CA ILE A 221 13.81 4.01 0.72
C ILE A 221 13.50 4.65 2.08
N MET A 222 13.62 3.88 3.15
CA MET A 222 13.37 4.34 4.52
C MET A 222 14.23 5.56 4.88
N ARG A 223 15.54 5.50 4.60
CA ARG A 223 16.46 6.62 4.86
C ARG A 223 16.12 7.87 4.06
N HIS A 224 15.72 7.70 2.80
CA HIS A 224 15.32 8.82 1.96
C HIS A 224 14.09 9.52 2.54
N ILE A 225 13.04 8.77 2.88
CA ILE A 225 11.81 9.32 3.46
C ILE A 225 12.12 10.11 4.75
N GLU A 226 12.95 9.55 5.64
CA GLU A 226 13.33 10.22 6.88
C GLU A 226 14.15 11.50 6.66
N GLN A 227 14.97 11.55 5.62
CA GLN A 227 15.72 12.75 5.27
C GLN A 227 14.80 13.84 4.72
N SER A 228 13.87 13.48 3.84
CA SER A 228 12.87 14.40 3.28
C SER A 228 12.02 15.02 4.38
N ASP A 229 11.51 14.22 5.31
CA ASP A 229 10.70 14.69 6.44
C ASP A 229 11.45 15.68 7.36
N ARG A 230 12.74 15.41 7.63
CA ARG A 230 13.56 16.33 8.42
C ARG A 230 13.81 17.68 7.72
N MET A 231 13.93 17.66 6.40
CA MET A 231 14.08 18.90 5.63
C MET A 231 12.80 19.73 5.65
N GLU A 232 11.63 19.10 5.52
CA GLU A 232 10.34 19.78 5.60
C GLU A 232 10.10 20.42 6.98
N GLN A 233 10.47 19.73 8.07
CA GLN A 233 10.33 20.25 9.44
C GLN A 233 11.28 21.42 9.76
N ASN A 234 12.38 21.55 9.05
CA ASN A 234 13.38 22.62 9.26
C ASN A 234 13.23 23.77 8.26
N THR A 235 12.24 23.75 7.38
CA THR A 235 11.94 24.86 6.48
C THR A 235 11.04 25.85 7.22
N PRO A 236 11.47 27.13 7.42
CA PRO A 236 10.77 28.13 8.21
C PRO A 236 9.43 28.56 7.62
#